data_a8370f2ea714180c56c4e042599d91e9
#
_entry.id   a8370f2ea714180c56c4e042599d91e9
#
_cell.length_a   1.000
_cell.length_b   1.000
_cell.length_c   1.000
_cell.angle_alpha   90.00
_cell.angle_beta   90.00
_cell.angle_gamma   90.00
#
_symmetry.space_group_name_H-M   'P 1'
#
loop_
_entity.id
_entity.type
_entity.pdbx_description
1 polymer ?
#
loop_
_entity_poly.entity_id
_entity_poly.type
_entity_poly.pdbx_seq_one_letter_code
_entity_poly.pdbx_strand_id
1 'polypeptide(L)'
;MKKIINILTFIFIILLYHLTKNSNTFLLTFSFSLFLIYYSIFSSNKITKLLNDYYDKKYLYTMNKVFKCSILLIIILTMLLGVISYIISTLINIEKLYLVNITMTIFLSISLIIKLINNYLNIFEYKKNILLNIYKLSSILFNIINIFLLYKVFLSEDYLKIIIIYLVPIILGIILIILSYILVVKKNNKYTKKREETKINYIMQIKKSLIDNRCIIIYNIINASYIYISIIVLYYILLNRYKYSYDDVSNYITNTYFYGIIIIYIIHLIIKKIYNTDINKLKTSIINKDNNYKDLFHKKLNKIINTSLTITIILMIISGPINITLFNNDYNFIFGLVPLIFFYTIYDSIVNINIICNKEKNIIIFLLISLITKIIFEVPLINSAYRMGYTAYFGSIASTILGLIISIIIGIILLTRKLKINLLDNFNSILNIIYENIILCLILTLFTLIIKVDTKNIISSILVIIFYIFITIIYYIIKRIIIPKNNQ
;
A
#
# COMPACT_ATOMS: atom_id res chain seq x y z
N MET A 1 -13.88 -0.05 15.97
CA MET A 1 -13.07 -1.24 15.68
C MET A 1 -12.00 -1.00 14.62
N LYS A 2 -12.31 -0.60 13.37
CA LYS A 2 -11.29 -0.37 12.33
C LYS A 2 -10.21 0.67 12.70
N LYS A 3 -10.60 1.79 13.36
CA LYS A 3 -9.65 2.80 13.85
C LYS A 3 -8.70 2.24 14.91
N ILE A 4 -9.23 1.45 15.86
CA ILE A 4 -8.44 0.81 16.91
C ILE A 4 -7.42 -0.17 16.30
N ILE A 5 -7.83 -0.99 15.32
CA ILE A 5 -6.94 -1.91 14.61
C ILE A 5 -5.78 -1.16 13.95
N ASN A 6 -6.05 -0.04 13.28
CA ASN A 6 -5.00 0.76 12.63
C ASN A 6 -4.00 1.35 13.65
N ILE A 7 -4.49 1.84 14.78
CA ILE A 7 -3.64 2.37 15.87
C ILE A 7 -2.77 1.23 16.44
N LEU A 8 -3.37 0.09 16.76
CA LEU A 8 -2.63 -1.06 17.28
C LEU A 8 -1.61 -1.60 16.28
N THR A 9 -1.93 -1.59 14.97
CA THR A 9 -0.97 -1.98 13.93
C THR A 9 0.23 -1.02 13.91
N PHE A 10 -0.02 0.27 14.05
CA PHE A 10 1.05 1.27 14.11
C PHE A 10 1.92 1.10 15.36
N ILE A 11 1.31 0.91 16.53
CA ILE A 11 2.02 0.61 17.78
C ILE A 11 2.85 -0.66 17.64
N PHE A 12 2.29 -1.72 17.05
CA PHE A 12 3.00 -2.98 16.80
C PHE A 12 4.26 -2.78 15.93
N ILE A 13 4.18 -1.96 14.88
CA ILE A 13 5.32 -1.67 14.00
C ILE A 13 6.44 -0.94 14.76
N ILE A 14 6.08 0.04 15.60
CA ILE A 14 7.04 0.76 16.44
C ILE A 14 7.68 -0.19 17.46
N LEU A 15 6.89 -1.02 18.13
CA LEU A 15 7.40 -2.02 19.06
C LEU A 15 8.33 -3.04 18.37
N LEU A 16 7.97 -3.46 17.16
CA LEU A 16 8.80 -4.34 16.35
C LEU A 16 10.17 -3.71 16.09
N TYR A 17 10.23 -2.43 15.76
CA TYR A 17 11.48 -1.71 15.55
C TYR A 17 12.36 -1.67 16.80
N HIS A 18 11.78 -1.31 17.95
CA HIS A 18 12.54 -1.14 19.19
C HIS A 18 12.95 -2.45 19.87
N LEU A 19 12.18 -3.53 19.66
CA LEU A 19 12.38 -4.80 20.34
C LEU A 19 13.12 -5.85 19.50
N THR A 20 13.19 -5.68 18.18
CA THR A 20 13.90 -6.61 17.30
C THR A 20 15.17 -5.97 16.75
N LYS A 21 16.29 -6.71 16.73
CA LYS A 21 17.48 -6.28 16.01
C LYS A 21 17.19 -6.31 14.49
N ASN A 22 17.80 -5.40 13.76
CA ASN A 22 17.48 -5.13 12.35
C ASN A 22 17.78 -6.30 11.39
N SER A 23 18.80 -7.14 11.69
CA SER A 23 19.08 -8.34 10.89
C SER A 23 17.89 -9.29 10.79
N ASN A 24 17.06 -9.34 11.81
CA ASN A 24 15.91 -10.23 11.93
C ASN A 24 14.71 -9.73 11.11
N THR A 25 14.53 -8.42 11.08
CA THR A 25 13.43 -7.79 10.35
C THR A 25 13.67 -7.75 8.84
N PHE A 26 14.91 -8.00 8.39
CA PHE A 26 15.25 -8.09 6.99
C PHE A 26 14.54 -9.24 6.27
N LEU A 27 14.52 -10.45 6.85
CA LEU A 27 13.76 -11.58 6.32
C LEU A 27 12.26 -11.24 6.21
N LEU A 28 11.75 -10.49 7.19
CA LEU A 28 10.36 -10.02 7.20
C LEU A 28 10.10 -9.01 6.08
N THR A 29 11.08 -8.15 5.75
CA THR A 29 10.99 -7.17 4.66
C THR A 29 10.85 -7.88 3.30
N PHE A 30 11.66 -8.90 3.05
CA PHE A 30 11.58 -9.70 1.84
C PHE A 30 10.25 -10.45 1.73
N SER A 31 9.85 -11.13 2.78
CA SER A 31 8.59 -11.88 2.79
C SER A 31 7.38 -10.97 2.64
N PHE A 32 7.39 -9.78 3.27
CA PHE A 32 6.30 -8.82 3.19
C PHE A 32 6.14 -8.21 1.78
N SER A 33 7.23 -7.96 1.07
CA SER A 33 7.16 -7.45 -0.29
C SER A 33 6.57 -8.46 -1.27
N LEU A 34 6.94 -9.74 -1.17
CA LEU A 34 6.29 -10.85 -1.88
C LEU A 34 4.80 -10.95 -1.54
N PHE A 35 4.46 -10.74 -0.27
CA PHE A 35 3.10 -10.68 0.22
C PHE A 35 2.26 -9.66 -0.52
N LEU A 36 2.73 -8.44 -0.68
CA LEU A 36 1.97 -7.40 -1.35
C LEU A 36 1.61 -7.79 -2.77
N ILE A 37 2.52 -8.46 -3.50
CA ILE A 37 2.26 -8.97 -4.86
C ILE A 37 1.12 -10.00 -4.84
N TYR A 38 1.18 -10.95 -3.95
CA TYR A 38 0.17 -12.00 -3.85
C TYR A 38 -1.20 -11.48 -3.40
N TYR A 39 -1.22 -10.66 -2.34
CA TYR A 39 -2.44 -10.07 -1.83
C TYR A 39 -3.15 -9.22 -2.89
N SER A 40 -2.39 -8.60 -3.78
CA SER A 40 -2.92 -7.78 -4.87
C SER A 40 -3.79 -8.57 -5.85
N ILE A 41 -3.47 -9.84 -6.09
CA ILE A 41 -4.22 -10.72 -7.01
C ILE A 41 -5.64 -10.99 -6.47
N PHE A 42 -5.76 -11.22 -5.16
CA PHE A 42 -7.03 -11.61 -4.52
C PHE A 42 -7.77 -10.48 -3.81
N SER A 43 -7.16 -9.31 -3.67
CA SER A 43 -7.77 -8.17 -2.95
C SER A 43 -8.99 -7.58 -3.66
N SER A 44 -9.23 -7.96 -4.92
CA SER A 44 -10.34 -7.46 -5.72
C SER A 44 -11.70 -7.91 -5.15
N ASN A 45 -12.60 -6.95 -4.93
CA ASN A 45 -13.94 -7.21 -4.37
C ASN A 45 -14.92 -7.88 -5.35
N LYS A 46 -14.47 -8.40 -6.51
CA LYS A 46 -15.38 -8.93 -7.53
C LYS A 46 -15.87 -10.34 -7.28
N ILE A 47 -15.10 -11.18 -6.58
CA ILE A 47 -15.64 -12.46 -6.11
C ILE A 47 -16.83 -12.18 -5.19
N THR A 48 -16.71 -11.16 -4.34
CA THR A 48 -17.82 -10.71 -3.48
C THR A 48 -19.00 -10.19 -4.31
N LYS A 49 -18.73 -9.43 -5.37
CA LYS A 49 -19.78 -8.93 -6.27
C LYS A 49 -20.47 -10.09 -6.98
N LEU A 50 -19.71 -11.06 -7.49
CA LEU A 50 -20.26 -12.28 -8.11
C LEU A 50 -21.15 -13.06 -7.13
N LEU A 51 -20.75 -13.18 -5.86
CA LEU A 51 -21.56 -13.84 -4.84
C LEU A 51 -22.84 -13.04 -4.55
N ASN A 52 -22.79 -11.70 -4.51
CA ASN A 52 -23.97 -10.86 -4.36
C ASN A 52 -24.92 -10.99 -5.55
N ASP A 53 -24.40 -10.98 -6.79
CA ASP A 53 -25.21 -11.13 -8.00
C ASP A 53 -25.98 -12.47 -8.01
N TYR A 54 -25.39 -13.55 -7.48
CA TYR A 54 -26.09 -14.84 -7.34
C TYR A 54 -27.10 -14.83 -6.20
N TYR A 55 -26.81 -14.12 -5.09
CA TYR A 55 -27.74 -13.97 -3.98
C TYR A 55 -28.99 -13.20 -4.41
N ASP A 56 -28.81 -12.08 -5.12
CA ASP A 56 -29.92 -11.25 -5.61
C ASP A 56 -30.81 -12.01 -6.60
N LYS A 57 -30.21 -12.89 -7.39
CA LYS A 57 -30.93 -13.80 -8.31
C LYS A 57 -31.55 -15.03 -7.62
N LYS A 58 -31.39 -15.16 -6.30
CA LYS A 58 -31.82 -16.31 -5.48
C LYS A 58 -31.18 -17.65 -5.88
N TYR A 59 -30.04 -17.65 -6.56
CA TYR A 59 -29.27 -18.83 -6.96
C TYR A 59 -28.28 -19.25 -5.85
N LEU A 60 -28.86 -19.68 -4.71
CA LEU A 60 -28.08 -19.96 -3.48
C LEU A 60 -27.17 -21.20 -3.63
N TYR A 61 -27.57 -22.17 -4.40
CA TYR A 61 -26.76 -23.37 -4.65
C TYR A 61 -25.51 -23.04 -5.48
N THR A 62 -25.66 -22.26 -6.56
CA THR A 62 -24.55 -21.78 -7.40
C THR A 62 -23.62 -20.89 -6.62
N MET A 63 -24.14 -19.98 -5.78
CA MET A 63 -23.36 -19.12 -4.88
C MET A 63 -22.48 -19.95 -3.95
N ASN A 64 -23.00 -21.01 -3.32
CA ASN A 64 -22.27 -21.90 -2.45
C ASN A 64 -21.14 -22.65 -3.18
N LYS A 65 -21.41 -23.13 -4.41
CA LYS A 65 -20.37 -23.78 -5.21
C LYS A 65 -19.27 -22.81 -5.63
N VAL A 66 -19.61 -21.61 -6.07
CA VAL A 66 -18.63 -20.54 -6.39
C VAL A 66 -17.79 -20.20 -5.17
N PHE A 67 -18.40 -20.10 -3.98
CA PHE A 67 -17.69 -19.87 -2.72
C PHE A 67 -16.67 -20.97 -2.42
N LYS A 68 -17.08 -22.26 -2.47
CA LYS A 68 -16.19 -23.41 -2.26
C LYS A 68 -15.05 -23.45 -3.28
N CYS A 69 -15.36 -23.25 -4.58
CA CYS A 69 -14.35 -23.20 -5.64
C CYS A 69 -13.36 -22.04 -5.44
N SER A 70 -13.81 -20.88 -4.92
CA SER A 70 -12.94 -19.76 -4.63
C SER A 70 -11.96 -20.05 -3.50
N ILE A 71 -12.39 -20.78 -2.45
CA ILE A 71 -11.49 -21.24 -1.36
C ILE A 71 -10.44 -22.20 -1.93
N LEU A 72 -10.87 -23.18 -2.71
CA LEU A 72 -9.97 -24.18 -3.30
C LEU A 72 -8.92 -23.51 -4.21
N LEU A 73 -9.33 -22.52 -5.01
CA LEU A 73 -8.45 -21.76 -5.87
C LEU A 73 -7.41 -20.95 -5.05
N ILE A 74 -7.80 -20.36 -3.92
CA ILE A 74 -6.86 -19.69 -3.01
C ILE A 74 -5.83 -20.70 -2.49
N ILE A 75 -6.24 -21.89 -2.08
CA ILE A 75 -5.33 -22.93 -1.56
C ILE A 75 -4.34 -23.38 -2.64
N ILE A 76 -4.81 -23.68 -3.86
CA ILE A 76 -3.95 -24.10 -4.97
C ILE A 76 -2.91 -23.02 -5.31
N LEU A 77 -3.35 -21.77 -5.42
CA LEU A 77 -2.45 -20.66 -5.73
C LEU A 77 -1.46 -20.39 -4.60
N THR A 78 -1.84 -20.65 -3.36
CA THR A 78 -0.93 -20.56 -2.22
C THR A 78 0.20 -21.60 -2.31
N MET A 79 -0.14 -22.82 -2.67
CA MET A 79 0.86 -23.89 -2.88
C MET A 79 1.81 -23.53 -4.02
N LEU A 80 1.30 -23.04 -5.15
CA LEU A 80 2.15 -22.59 -6.27
C LEU A 80 3.10 -21.46 -5.87
N LEU A 81 2.61 -20.50 -5.10
CA LEU A 81 3.44 -19.40 -4.61
C LEU A 81 4.45 -19.84 -3.55
N GLY A 82 4.11 -20.83 -2.74
CA GLY A 82 5.08 -21.47 -1.84
C GLY A 82 6.26 -22.05 -2.61
N VAL A 83 6.01 -22.74 -3.73
CA VAL A 83 7.07 -23.26 -4.62
C VAL A 83 7.87 -22.14 -5.26
N ILE A 84 7.21 -21.11 -5.80
CA ILE A 84 7.89 -19.95 -6.39
C ILE A 84 8.74 -19.22 -5.36
N SER A 85 8.24 -19.03 -4.15
CA SER A 85 8.99 -18.37 -3.07
C SER A 85 10.20 -19.19 -2.62
N TYR A 86 10.12 -20.51 -2.66
CA TYR A 86 11.25 -21.41 -2.41
C TYR A 86 12.33 -21.22 -3.48
N ILE A 87 11.94 -21.24 -4.77
CA ILE A 87 12.88 -21.05 -5.88
C ILE A 87 13.56 -19.67 -5.79
N ILE A 88 12.80 -18.61 -5.50
CA ILE A 88 13.35 -17.26 -5.35
C ILE A 88 14.32 -17.19 -4.18
N SER A 89 14.00 -17.79 -3.03
CA SER A 89 14.88 -17.76 -1.85
C SER A 89 16.19 -18.53 -2.08
N THR A 90 16.17 -19.61 -2.86
CA THR A 90 17.38 -20.33 -3.24
C THR A 90 18.25 -19.52 -4.21
N LEU A 91 17.64 -18.80 -5.17
CA LEU A 91 18.35 -17.94 -6.12
C LEU A 91 19.00 -16.72 -5.43
N ILE A 92 18.37 -16.17 -4.40
CA ILE A 92 18.90 -15.02 -3.64
C ILE A 92 19.98 -15.46 -2.63
N ASN A 93 20.04 -16.76 -2.33
CA ASN A 93 21.01 -17.36 -1.40
C ASN A 93 21.00 -16.75 0.02
N ILE A 94 19.81 -16.44 0.53
CA ILE A 94 19.61 -15.99 1.90
C ILE A 94 19.19 -17.20 2.74
N GLU A 95 20.00 -17.54 3.74
CA GLU A 95 19.71 -18.66 4.63
C GLU A 95 18.32 -18.54 5.27
N LYS A 96 17.58 -19.65 5.27
CA LYS A 96 16.29 -19.80 5.95
C LYS A 96 15.16 -18.84 5.49
N LEU A 97 15.40 -17.99 4.46
CA LEU A 97 14.37 -17.12 3.88
C LEU A 97 13.17 -17.94 3.36
N TYR A 98 13.40 -19.13 2.84
CA TYR A 98 12.35 -20.02 2.34
C TYR A 98 11.36 -20.41 3.45
N LEU A 99 11.80 -20.64 4.68
CA LEU A 99 10.91 -20.97 5.81
C LEU A 99 10.01 -19.80 6.17
N VAL A 100 10.56 -18.58 6.21
CA VAL A 100 9.79 -17.36 6.46
C VAL A 100 8.80 -17.11 5.33
N ASN A 101 9.19 -17.31 4.08
CA ASN A 101 8.30 -17.13 2.93
C ASN A 101 7.15 -18.16 2.93
N ILE A 102 7.41 -19.42 3.27
CA ILE A 102 6.35 -20.45 3.36
C ILE A 102 5.37 -20.10 4.47
N THR A 103 5.84 -19.78 5.68
CA THR A 103 4.95 -19.39 6.78
C THR A 103 4.12 -18.17 6.45
N MET A 104 4.72 -17.20 5.78
CA MET A 104 4.02 -16.02 5.27
C MET A 104 2.94 -16.35 4.25
N THR A 105 3.22 -17.21 3.26
CA THR A 105 2.23 -17.61 2.25
C THR A 105 1.04 -18.33 2.89
N ILE A 106 1.27 -19.16 3.91
CA ILE A 106 0.20 -19.81 4.68
C ILE A 106 -0.63 -18.78 5.44
N PHE A 107 0.02 -17.85 6.16
CA PHE A 107 -0.66 -16.76 6.87
C PHE A 107 -1.60 -15.97 5.94
N LEU A 108 -1.15 -15.72 4.73
CA LEU A 108 -1.92 -15.00 3.72
C LEU A 108 -3.13 -15.73 3.22
N SER A 109 -2.95 -17.01 2.89
CA SER A 109 -4.08 -17.81 2.43
C SER A 109 -5.19 -17.84 3.48
N ILE A 110 -4.82 -17.98 4.75
CA ILE A 110 -5.76 -17.96 5.86
C ILE A 110 -6.45 -16.59 5.95
N SER A 111 -5.71 -15.50 5.85
CA SER A 111 -6.28 -14.14 5.90
C SER A 111 -7.25 -13.87 4.74
N LEU A 112 -6.96 -14.37 3.54
CA LEU A 112 -7.83 -14.28 2.36
C LEU A 112 -9.08 -15.16 2.49
N ILE A 113 -8.95 -16.37 3.01
CA ILE A 113 -10.08 -17.26 3.27
C ILE A 113 -11.01 -16.63 4.31
N ILE A 114 -10.48 -16.08 5.40
CA ILE A 114 -11.28 -15.36 6.42
C ILE A 114 -12.00 -14.16 5.79
N LYS A 115 -11.33 -13.40 4.95
CA LYS A 115 -11.96 -12.28 4.22
C LYS A 115 -13.10 -12.76 3.33
N LEU A 116 -12.90 -13.87 2.62
CA LEU A 116 -13.92 -14.46 1.74
C LEU A 116 -15.12 -14.98 2.52
N ILE A 117 -14.90 -15.69 3.64
CA ILE A 117 -15.95 -16.15 4.56
C ILE A 117 -16.72 -14.96 5.15
N ASN A 118 -16.00 -13.94 5.59
CA ASN A 118 -16.63 -12.73 6.14
C ASN A 118 -17.51 -12.03 5.09
N ASN A 119 -17.05 -11.93 3.85
CA ASN A 119 -17.83 -11.36 2.75
C ASN A 119 -19.07 -12.22 2.45
N TYR A 120 -18.92 -13.56 2.45
CA TYR A 120 -20.02 -14.48 2.27
C TYR A 120 -21.08 -14.34 3.38
N LEU A 121 -20.67 -14.25 4.64
CA LEU A 121 -21.58 -14.06 5.76
C LEU A 121 -22.30 -12.70 5.71
N ASN A 122 -21.61 -11.64 5.25
CA ASN A 122 -22.22 -10.31 5.12
C ASN A 122 -23.36 -10.26 4.09
N ILE A 123 -23.36 -11.13 3.08
CA ILE A 123 -24.44 -11.26 2.09
C ILE A 123 -25.75 -11.69 2.78
N PHE A 124 -25.67 -12.49 3.84
CA PHE A 124 -26.83 -12.94 4.62
C PHE A 124 -27.20 -11.98 5.79
N GLU A 125 -26.92 -10.67 5.66
CA GLU A 125 -27.24 -9.63 6.65
C GLU A 125 -26.52 -9.73 8.00
N TYR A 126 -25.44 -10.52 8.10
CA TYR A 126 -24.54 -10.43 9.26
C TYR A 126 -23.71 -9.15 9.15
N LYS A 127 -24.20 -8.11 9.82
CA LYS A 127 -23.63 -6.76 9.78
C LYS A 127 -22.12 -6.74 9.99
N LYS A 128 -21.43 -6.16 8.97
CA LYS A 128 -20.14 -5.46 9.06
C LYS A 128 -18.92 -6.23 9.58
N ASN A 129 -18.19 -6.86 8.65
CA ASN A 129 -16.75 -7.23 8.78
C ASN A 129 -16.28 -7.64 10.21
N ILE A 130 -17.19 -8.16 11.05
CA ILE A 130 -16.94 -8.46 12.46
C ILE A 130 -15.86 -9.53 12.56
N LEU A 131 -16.00 -10.61 11.81
CA LEU A 131 -15.07 -11.76 11.85
C LEU A 131 -13.65 -11.36 11.41
N LEU A 132 -13.54 -10.59 10.33
CA LEU A 132 -12.25 -10.07 9.85
C LEU A 132 -11.63 -9.09 10.85
N ASN A 133 -12.44 -8.27 11.50
CA ASN A 133 -11.98 -7.31 12.50
C ASN A 133 -11.53 -8.01 13.78
N ILE A 134 -12.25 -9.05 14.21
CA ILE A 134 -11.87 -9.87 15.37
C ILE A 134 -10.53 -10.57 15.06
N TYR A 135 -10.40 -11.18 13.88
CA TYR A 135 -9.14 -11.82 13.48
C TYR A 135 -7.96 -10.86 13.50
N LYS A 136 -8.10 -9.67 12.89
CA LYS A 136 -7.04 -8.66 12.87
C LYS A 136 -6.69 -8.18 14.28
N LEU A 137 -7.70 -7.90 15.09
CA LEU A 137 -7.50 -7.43 16.46
C LEU A 137 -6.76 -8.49 17.30
N SER A 138 -7.27 -9.71 17.30
CA SER A 138 -6.67 -10.81 18.06
C SER A 138 -5.25 -11.10 17.59
N SER A 139 -5.00 -11.17 16.26
CA SER A 139 -3.67 -11.43 15.73
C SER A 139 -2.65 -10.35 16.12
N ILE A 140 -3.04 -9.07 16.12
CA ILE A 140 -2.15 -7.97 16.53
C ILE A 140 -1.88 -8.02 18.02
N LEU A 141 -2.90 -8.20 18.85
CA LEU A 141 -2.74 -8.28 20.32
C LEU A 141 -1.84 -9.45 20.73
N PHE A 142 -2.08 -10.63 20.16
CA PHE A 142 -1.21 -11.79 20.43
C PHE A 142 0.21 -11.58 19.94
N ASN A 143 0.41 -10.92 18.78
CA ASN A 143 1.76 -10.62 18.31
C ASN A 143 2.48 -9.59 19.18
N ILE A 144 1.78 -8.60 19.72
CA ILE A 144 2.37 -7.68 20.70
C ILE A 144 2.84 -8.46 21.94
N ILE A 145 2.00 -9.34 22.46
CA ILE A 145 2.36 -10.18 23.61
C ILE A 145 3.55 -11.09 23.29
N ASN A 146 3.55 -11.71 22.11
CA ASN A 146 4.65 -12.58 21.66
C ASN A 146 5.97 -11.85 21.52
N ILE A 147 6.00 -10.63 20.97
CA ILE A 147 7.23 -9.84 20.88
C ILE A 147 7.80 -9.59 22.27
N PHE A 148 6.97 -9.24 23.26
CA PHE A 148 7.44 -9.06 24.64
C PHE A 148 7.96 -10.35 25.27
N LEU A 149 7.27 -11.47 25.06
CA LEU A 149 7.69 -12.78 25.59
C LEU A 149 8.97 -13.28 24.92
N LEU A 150 9.06 -13.19 23.60
CA LEU A 150 10.21 -13.66 22.83
C LEU A 150 11.47 -12.84 23.08
N TYR A 151 11.33 -11.54 23.33
CA TYR A 151 12.46 -10.69 23.68
C TYR A 151 13.11 -11.10 25.02
N LYS A 152 12.28 -11.56 25.99
CA LYS A 152 12.77 -11.90 27.34
C LYS A 152 13.28 -13.33 27.51
N VAL A 153 12.83 -14.27 26.69
CA VAL A 153 12.89 -15.65 27.20
C VAL A 153 13.69 -16.65 26.37
N PHE A 154 13.69 -16.72 25.02
CA PHE A 154 14.04 -18.06 24.54
C PHE A 154 14.68 -18.31 23.18
N LEU A 155 14.92 -17.38 22.31
CA LEU A 155 15.41 -17.78 20.99
C LEU A 155 16.72 -17.10 20.60
N SER A 156 17.77 -17.91 20.47
CA SER A 156 19.06 -17.48 19.90
C SER A 156 18.97 -17.18 18.41
N GLU A 157 18.04 -17.81 17.68
CA GLU A 157 17.93 -17.72 16.24
C GLU A 157 16.79 -16.81 15.79
N ASP A 158 17.15 -15.82 15.02
CA ASP A 158 16.30 -14.69 14.65
C ASP A 158 15.18 -15.05 13.69
N TYR A 159 15.39 -16.01 12.78
CA TYR A 159 14.35 -16.48 11.87
C TYR A 159 13.20 -17.19 12.58
N LEU A 160 13.48 -17.89 13.71
CA LEU A 160 12.43 -18.53 14.50
C LEU A 160 11.50 -17.49 15.13
N LYS A 161 12.02 -16.36 15.58
CA LYS A 161 11.21 -15.25 16.11
C LYS A 161 10.21 -14.76 15.09
N ILE A 162 10.64 -14.62 13.82
CA ILE A 162 9.77 -14.16 12.74
C ILE A 162 8.73 -15.23 12.39
N ILE A 163 9.12 -16.49 12.34
CA ILE A 163 8.19 -17.59 12.08
C ILE A 163 7.06 -17.60 13.12
N ILE A 164 7.37 -17.39 14.40
CA ILE A 164 6.36 -17.35 15.47
C ILE A 164 5.39 -16.16 15.29
N ILE A 165 5.86 -15.01 14.82
CA ILE A 165 4.97 -13.87 14.48
C ILE A 165 3.89 -14.27 13.48
N TYR A 166 4.19 -15.16 12.54
CA TYR A 166 3.21 -15.67 11.59
C TYR A 166 2.40 -16.88 12.12
N LEU A 167 3.01 -17.77 12.90
CA LEU A 167 2.35 -18.99 13.40
C LEU A 167 1.14 -18.67 14.28
N VAL A 168 1.22 -17.69 15.15
CA VAL A 168 0.11 -17.33 16.04
C VAL A 168 -1.13 -16.87 15.27
N PRO A 169 -1.04 -15.90 14.33
CA PRO A 169 -2.16 -15.57 13.46
C PRO A 169 -2.67 -16.75 12.63
N ILE A 170 -1.79 -17.67 12.20
CA ILE A 170 -2.18 -18.87 11.46
C ILE A 170 -3.09 -19.75 12.32
N ILE A 171 -2.69 -20.06 13.54
CA ILE A 171 -3.47 -20.90 14.46
C ILE A 171 -4.82 -20.25 14.77
N LEU A 172 -4.83 -18.98 15.14
CA LEU A 172 -6.05 -18.22 15.38
C LEU A 172 -6.96 -18.18 14.15
N GLY A 173 -6.37 -18.03 12.97
CA GLY A 173 -7.09 -18.03 11.71
C GLY A 173 -7.76 -19.36 11.42
N ILE A 174 -7.08 -20.48 11.63
CA ILE A 174 -7.64 -21.83 11.47
C ILE A 174 -8.84 -22.04 12.39
N ILE A 175 -8.71 -21.67 13.68
CA ILE A 175 -9.80 -21.77 14.66
C ILE A 175 -11.03 -20.94 14.18
N LEU A 176 -10.81 -19.72 13.74
CA LEU A 176 -11.89 -18.85 13.24
C LEU A 176 -12.52 -19.37 11.95
N ILE A 177 -11.74 -19.98 11.04
CA ILE A 177 -12.26 -20.62 9.82
C ILE A 177 -13.17 -21.79 10.21
N ILE A 178 -12.76 -22.65 11.11
CA ILE A 178 -13.56 -23.79 11.58
C ILE A 178 -14.89 -23.32 12.18
N LEU A 179 -14.82 -22.36 13.13
CA LEU A 179 -16.02 -21.81 13.77
C LEU A 179 -16.96 -21.15 12.75
N SER A 180 -16.43 -20.36 11.83
CA SER A 180 -17.23 -19.68 10.81
C SER A 180 -17.81 -20.65 9.78
N TYR A 181 -17.08 -21.72 9.43
CA TYR A 181 -17.57 -22.76 8.54
C TYR A 181 -18.79 -23.49 9.12
N ILE A 182 -18.78 -23.79 10.42
CA ILE A 182 -19.93 -24.37 11.13
C ILE A 182 -21.14 -23.43 11.02
N LEU A 183 -20.96 -22.12 11.17
CA LEU A 183 -22.04 -21.14 11.01
C LEU A 183 -22.57 -21.08 9.58
N VAL A 184 -21.68 -21.16 8.57
CA VAL A 184 -22.06 -21.19 7.15
C VAL A 184 -22.85 -22.45 6.82
N VAL A 185 -22.39 -23.62 7.28
CA VAL A 185 -23.06 -24.90 7.03
C VAL A 185 -24.44 -24.94 7.67
N LYS A 186 -24.58 -24.49 8.92
CA LYS A 186 -25.90 -24.40 9.61
C LYS A 186 -26.91 -23.55 8.82
N LYS A 187 -26.48 -22.49 8.16
CA LYS A 187 -27.36 -21.65 7.34
C LYS A 187 -27.67 -22.27 5.98
N ASN A 188 -26.68 -22.87 5.33
CA ASN A 188 -26.86 -23.45 4.01
C ASN A 188 -27.85 -24.62 3.99
N ASN A 189 -27.88 -25.41 5.06
CA ASN A 189 -28.83 -26.54 5.15
C ASN A 189 -30.31 -26.10 5.14
N LYS A 190 -30.60 -24.83 5.44
CA LYS A 190 -31.95 -24.28 5.30
C LYS A 190 -32.35 -23.96 3.84
N TYR A 191 -31.38 -23.78 2.93
CA TYR A 191 -31.61 -23.26 1.57
C TYR A 191 -31.27 -24.25 0.43
N THR A 192 -30.67 -25.40 0.72
CA THR A 192 -30.16 -26.34 -0.29
C THR A 192 -31.23 -27.23 -0.96
N LYS A 193 -32.52 -27.10 -0.62
CA LYS A 193 -33.59 -27.97 -1.09
C LYS A 193 -34.14 -27.69 -2.51
N LYS A 194 -33.73 -26.60 -3.18
CA LYS A 194 -34.13 -26.37 -4.60
C LYS A 194 -32.92 -26.57 -5.50
N ARG A 195 -32.88 -27.68 -6.24
CA ARG A 195 -31.97 -27.93 -7.36
C ARG A 195 -32.25 -26.92 -8.47
N GLU A 196 -31.30 -26.03 -8.70
CA GLU A 196 -31.26 -25.20 -9.89
C GLU A 196 -30.49 -25.98 -10.95
N GLU A 197 -31.14 -26.32 -12.03
CA GLU A 197 -30.58 -27.16 -13.11
C GLU A 197 -29.73 -26.40 -14.13
N THR A 198 -28.93 -25.44 -13.70
CA THR A 198 -28.01 -24.78 -14.62
C THR A 198 -26.65 -25.47 -14.57
N LYS A 199 -26.24 -26.10 -15.70
CA LYS A 199 -24.85 -26.58 -15.93
C LYS A 199 -23.89 -25.41 -16.03
N ILE A 200 -23.64 -24.72 -14.91
CA ILE A 200 -22.72 -23.57 -14.86
C ILE A 200 -21.31 -24.10 -14.54
N ASN A 201 -20.34 -23.77 -15.38
CA ASN A 201 -18.96 -24.03 -15.10
C ASN A 201 -18.43 -22.95 -14.09
N TYR A 202 -18.39 -23.30 -12.81
CA TYR A 202 -18.05 -22.40 -11.72
C TYR A 202 -16.62 -21.82 -11.82
N ILE A 203 -15.67 -22.63 -12.30
CA ILE A 203 -14.28 -22.21 -12.53
C ILE A 203 -14.24 -21.15 -13.62
N MET A 204 -15.01 -21.33 -14.68
CA MET A 204 -15.09 -20.36 -15.78
C MET A 204 -15.69 -19.03 -15.33
N GLN A 205 -16.66 -19.04 -14.42
CA GLN A 205 -17.26 -17.83 -13.85
C GLN A 205 -16.25 -17.07 -12.97
N ILE A 206 -15.49 -17.76 -12.13
CA ILE A 206 -14.44 -17.16 -11.32
C ILE A 206 -13.33 -16.59 -12.23
N LYS A 207 -12.90 -17.37 -13.24
CA LYS A 207 -11.92 -16.93 -14.24
C LYS A 207 -12.41 -15.65 -14.95
N LYS A 208 -13.66 -15.60 -15.40
CA LYS A 208 -14.25 -14.41 -16.02
C LYS A 208 -14.23 -13.21 -15.06
N SER A 209 -14.60 -13.38 -13.80
CA SER A 209 -14.56 -12.30 -12.80
C SER A 209 -13.15 -11.78 -12.52
N LEU A 210 -12.12 -12.61 -12.61
CA LEU A 210 -10.72 -12.21 -12.49
C LEU A 210 -10.25 -11.48 -13.76
N ILE A 211 -10.60 -11.97 -14.93
CA ILE A 211 -10.27 -11.34 -16.22
C ILE A 211 -10.88 -9.95 -16.32
N ASP A 212 -12.13 -9.77 -15.91
CA ASP A 212 -12.81 -8.47 -15.89
C ASP A 212 -12.14 -7.44 -14.94
N ASN A 213 -11.25 -7.90 -14.05
CA ASN A 213 -10.51 -7.06 -13.11
C ASN A 213 -9.01 -6.96 -13.41
N ARG A 214 -8.57 -7.51 -14.53
CA ARG A 214 -7.14 -7.62 -14.83
C ARG A 214 -6.40 -6.30 -14.70
N CYS A 215 -7.00 -5.17 -15.07
CA CYS A 215 -6.37 -3.86 -14.92
C CYS A 215 -6.06 -3.51 -13.47
N ILE A 216 -7.00 -3.74 -12.55
CA ILE A 216 -6.81 -3.46 -11.12
C ILE A 216 -5.80 -4.44 -10.52
N ILE A 217 -5.85 -5.70 -10.93
CA ILE A 217 -4.90 -6.74 -10.48
C ILE A 217 -3.49 -6.36 -10.94
N ILE A 218 -3.30 -6.06 -12.22
CA ILE A 218 -2.00 -5.67 -12.77
C ILE A 218 -1.49 -4.38 -12.13
N TYR A 219 -2.35 -3.39 -11.94
CA TYR A 219 -1.99 -2.17 -11.20
C TYR A 219 -1.45 -2.46 -9.80
N ASN A 220 -2.12 -3.30 -9.03
CA ASN A 220 -1.69 -3.66 -7.69
C ASN A 220 -0.39 -4.48 -7.71
N ILE A 221 -0.24 -5.41 -8.67
CA ILE A 221 1.00 -6.19 -8.83
C ILE A 221 2.17 -5.26 -9.14
N ILE A 222 2.00 -4.33 -10.07
CA ILE A 222 3.07 -3.38 -10.44
C ILE A 222 3.48 -2.52 -9.26
N ASN A 223 2.52 -2.01 -8.48
CA ASN A 223 2.84 -1.24 -7.27
C ASN A 223 3.64 -2.04 -6.23
N ALA A 224 3.27 -3.29 -6.02
CA ALA A 224 4.02 -4.16 -5.12
C ALA A 224 5.41 -4.53 -5.69
N SER A 225 5.51 -4.72 -7.01
CA SER A 225 6.75 -5.03 -7.69
C SER A 225 7.77 -3.88 -7.62
N TYR A 226 7.33 -2.63 -7.56
CA TYR A 226 8.25 -1.50 -7.37
C TYR A 226 9.10 -1.65 -6.10
N ILE A 227 8.48 -2.04 -5.00
CA ILE A 227 9.17 -2.23 -3.72
C ILE A 227 10.07 -3.47 -3.79
N TYR A 228 9.53 -4.57 -4.31
CA TYR A 228 10.26 -5.85 -4.37
C TYR A 228 11.51 -5.78 -5.22
N ILE A 229 11.43 -5.17 -6.40
CA ILE A 229 12.59 -4.96 -7.30
C ILE A 229 13.65 -4.11 -6.59
N SER A 230 13.26 -3.03 -5.93
CA SER A 230 14.19 -2.17 -5.20
C SER A 230 14.95 -2.92 -4.11
N ILE A 231 14.25 -3.75 -3.35
CA ILE A 231 14.87 -4.54 -2.27
C ILE A 231 15.91 -5.51 -2.85
N ILE A 232 15.55 -6.27 -3.90
CA ILE A 232 16.46 -7.26 -4.52
C ILE A 232 17.68 -6.58 -5.12
N VAL A 233 17.47 -5.52 -5.90
CA VAL A 233 18.55 -4.84 -6.61
C VAL A 233 19.50 -4.16 -5.64
N LEU A 234 18.96 -3.47 -4.62
CA LEU A 234 19.79 -2.86 -3.57
C LEU A 234 20.58 -3.91 -2.79
N TYR A 235 19.94 -5.00 -2.38
CA TYR A 235 20.61 -6.10 -1.68
C TYR A 235 21.81 -6.61 -2.48
N TYR A 236 21.58 -6.92 -3.76
CA TYR A 236 22.63 -7.43 -4.63
C TYR A 236 23.77 -6.42 -4.85
N ILE A 237 23.46 -5.15 -5.11
CA ILE A 237 24.46 -4.10 -5.39
C ILE A 237 25.28 -3.80 -4.14
N LEU A 238 24.64 -3.65 -2.99
CA LEU A 238 25.32 -3.29 -1.74
C LEU A 238 26.29 -4.41 -1.31
N LEU A 239 25.86 -5.67 -1.37
CA LEU A 239 26.71 -6.80 -0.99
C LEU A 239 27.83 -7.05 -2.03
N ASN A 240 27.48 -7.22 -3.30
CA ASN A 240 28.43 -7.73 -4.27
C ASN A 240 29.31 -6.63 -4.87
N ARG A 241 28.77 -5.45 -5.12
CA ARG A 241 29.50 -4.35 -5.77
C ARG A 241 30.18 -3.43 -4.78
N TYR A 242 29.47 -3.04 -3.70
CA TYR A 242 29.99 -2.10 -2.72
C TYR A 242 30.58 -2.77 -1.49
N LYS A 243 30.48 -4.11 -1.39
CA LYS A 243 31.11 -4.91 -0.33
C LYS A 243 30.71 -4.52 1.10
N TYR A 244 29.48 -4.04 1.27
CA TYR A 244 28.92 -3.80 2.61
C TYR A 244 28.75 -5.12 3.37
N SER A 245 28.83 -5.06 4.69
CA SER A 245 28.52 -6.25 5.53
C SER A 245 27.04 -6.63 5.40
N TYR A 246 26.72 -7.90 5.63
CA TYR A 246 25.33 -8.37 5.61
C TYR A 246 24.46 -7.60 6.61
N ASP A 247 24.99 -7.30 7.80
CA ASP A 247 24.26 -6.58 8.83
C ASP A 247 23.96 -5.13 8.42
N ASP A 248 24.90 -4.44 7.80
CA ASP A 248 24.69 -3.08 7.29
C ASP A 248 23.63 -3.05 6.20
N VAL A 249 23.70 -4.00 5.26
CA VAL A 249 22.72 -4.12 4.16
C VAL A 249 21.33 -4.43 4.71
N SER A 250 21.24 -5.36 5.66
CA SER A 250 19.97 -5.74 6.27
C SER A 250 19.34 -4.58 7.02
N ASN A 251 20.14 -3.84 7.81
CA ASN A 251 19.71 -2.65 8.53
C ASN A 251 19.21 -1.55 7.58
N TYR A 252 19.97 -1.30 6.55
CA TYR A 252 19.71 -0.28 5.57
C TYR A 252 18.39 -0.52 4.80
N ILE A 253 18.22 -1.73 4.27
CA ILE A 253 17.01 -2.09 3.51
C ILE A 253 15.78 -2.14 4.42
N THR A 254 15.91 -2.67 5.63
CA THR A 254 14.80 -2.76 6.57
C THR A 254 14.31 -1.38 7.00
N ASN A 255 15.22 -0.50 7.39
CA ASN A 255 14.84 0.84 7.82
C ASN A 255 14.12 1.61 6.69
N THR A 256 14.65 1.52 5.47
CA THR A 256 14.09 2.25 4.33
C THR A 256 12.82 1.61 3.79
N TYR A 257 12.89 0.32 3.44
CA TYR A 257 11.83 -0.34 2.66
C TYR A 257 10.78 -1.09 3.48
N PHE A 258 10.99 -1.27 4.76
CA PHE A 258 9.95 -1.77 5.65
C PHE A 258 9.36 -0.62 6.48
N TYR A 259 10.14 -0.04 7.39
CA TYR A 259 9.63 0.99 8.29
C TYR A 259 9.30 2.30 7.57
N GLY A 260 10.20 2.80 6.73
CA GLY A 260 9.99 4.04 6.00
C GLY A 260 8.80 3.97 5.03
N ILE A 261 8.72 2.91 4.23
CA ILE A 261 7.61 2.72 3.27
C ILE A 261 6.26 2.54 3.98
N ILE A 262 6.21 1.87 5.13
CA ILE A 262 4.96 1.72 5.88
C ILE A 262 4.44 3.10 6.34
N ILE A 263 5.31 3.97 6.82
CA ILE A 263 4.92 5.34 7.21
C ILE A 263 4.36 6.10 6.01
N ILE A 264 5.09 6.09 4.89
CA ILE A 264 4.66 6.74 3.64
C ILE A 264 3.31 6.19 3.18
N TYR A 265 3.13 4.87 3.25
CA TYR A 265 1.86 4.23 2.88
C TYR A 265 0.70 4.63 3.80
N ILE A 266 0.93 4.72 5.11
CA ILE A 266 -0.09 5.18 6.06
C ILE A 266 -0.51 6.63 5.74
N ILE A 267 0.45 7.51 5.49
CA ILE A 267 0.20 8.90 5.11
C ILE A 267 -0.56 8.97 3.79
N HIS A 268 -0.14 8.19 2.78
CA HIS A 268 -0.86 8.11 1.51
C HIS A 268 -2.32 7.65 1.69
N LEU A 269 -2.58 6.66 2.55
CA LEU A 269 -3.95 6.22 2.86
C LEU A 269 -4.82 7.31 3.49
N ILE A 270 -4.23 8.17 4.33
CA ILE A 270 -4.92 9.32 4.91
C ILE A 270 -5.28 10.31 3.81
N ILE A 271 -4.33 10.68 2.95
CA ILE A 271 -4.53 11.57 1.81
C ILE A 271 -5.60 10.97 0.87
N LYS A 272 -5.48 9.70 0.53
CA LYS A 272 -6.44 8.98 -0.32
C LYS A 272 -7.87 9.06 0.22
N LYS A 273 -8.06 9.03 1.53
CA LYS A 273 -9.38 9.17 2.14
C LYS A 273 -9.96 10.57 1.91
N ILE A 274 -9.13 11.61 1.90
CA ILE A 274 -9.55 13.00 1.67
C ILE A 274 -10.06 13.19 0.24
N TYR A 275 -9.38 12.64 -0.77
CA TYR A 275 -9.73 12.87 -2.17
C TYR A 275 -10.62 11.78 -2.81
N ASN A 276 -10.81 10.62 -2.19
CA ASN A 276 -11.65 9.55 -2.75
C ASN A 276 -13.10 9.97 -3.02
N THR A 277 -13.68 10.82 -2.17
CA THR A 277 -15.02 11.36 -2.38
C THR A 277 -15.08 12.22 -3.65
N ASP A 278 -14.02 12.95 -3.91
CA ASP A 278 -13.89 13.83 -5.07
C ASP A 278 -13.70 13.03 -6.37
N ILE A 279 -12.88 11.99 -6.33
CA ILE A 279 -12.72 11.05 -7.45
C ILE A 279 -14.04 10.34 -7.77
N ASN A 280 -14.79 9.91 -6.76
CA ASN A 280 -16.08 9.26 -7.00
C ASN A 280 -17.11 10.19 -7.64
N LYS A 281 -17.15 11.46 -7.25
CA LYS A 281 -17.99 12.48 -7.89
C LYS A 281 -17.59 12.71 -9.35
N LEU A 282 -16.28 12.75 -9.63
CA LEU A 282 -15.78 12.87 -11.01
C LEU A 282 -16.16 11.63 -11.84
N LYS A 283 -16.06 10.43 -11.24
CA LYS A 283 -16.48 9.19 -11.90
C LYS A 283 -17.94 9.22 -12.33
N THR A 284 -18.84 9.64 -11.44
CA THR A 284 -20.26 9.72 -11.74
C THR A 284 -20.53 10.76 -12.84
N SER A 285 -19.91 11.93 -12.81
CA SER A 285 -20.11 12.95 -13.84
C SER A 285 -19.59 12.52 -15.22
N ILE A 286 -18.47 11.78 -15.29
CA ILE A 286 -17.97 11.23 -16.57
C ILE A 286 -18.92 10.16 -17.12
N ILE A 287 -19.44 9.27 -16.27
CA ILE A 287 -20.36 8.20 -16.68
C ILE A 287 -21.67 8.79 -17.19
N ASN A 288 -22.20 9.79 -16.49
CA ASN A 288 -23.45 10.46 -16.81
C ASN A 288 -23.31 11.45 -17.98
N LYS A 289 -22.09 11.73 -18.43
CA LYS A 289 -21.77 12.75 -19.45
C LYS A 289 -22.30 14.14 -19.10
N ASP A 290 -22.21 14.54 -17.83
CA ASP A 290 -22.62 15.85 -17.37
C ASP A 290 -21.84 16.96 -18.11
N ASN A 291 -22.48 18.05 -18.47
CA ASN A 291 -21.83 19.13 -19.27
C ASN A 291 -20.61 19.75 -18.58
N ASN A 292 -20.55 19.72 -17.25
CA ASN A 292 -19.48 20.34 -16.45
C ASN A 292 -18.35 19.37 -16.04
N TYR A 293 -18.26 18.15 -16.65
CA TYR A 293 -17.25 17.17 -16.23
C TYR A 293 -15.80 17.67 -16.46
N LYS A 294 -15.57 18.55 -17.43
CA LYS A 294 -14.23 19.10 -17.73
C LYS A 294 -13.75 20.02 -16.61
N ASP A 295 -14.58 20.99 -16.20
CA ASP A 295 -14.25 21.90 -15.10
C ASP A 295 -14.09 21.15 -13.78
N LEU A 296 -14.93 20.17 -13.58
CA LEU A 296 -14.87 19.31 -12.41
C LEU A 296 -13.58 18.48 -12.41
N PHE A 297 -13.10 18.03 -13.57
CA PHE A 297 -11.82 17.35 -13.71
C PHE A 297 -10.65 18.25 -13.30
N HIS A 298 -10.57 19.46 -13.88
CA HIS A 298 -9.52 20.43 -13.55
C HIS A 298 -9.54 20.82 -12.07
N LYS A 299 -10.70 21.15 -11.54
CA LYS A 299 -10.87 21.51 -10.11
C LYS A 299 -10.42 20.39 -9.17
N LYS A 300 -10.76 19.12 -9.48
CA LYS A 300 -10.39 17.99 -8.64
C LYS A 300 -8.90 17.64 -8.77
N LEU A 301 -8.34 17.70 -9.98
CA LEU A 301 -6.92 17.48 -10.20
C LEU A 301 -6.08 18.51 -9.43
N ASN A 302 -6.43 19.80 -9.53
CA ASN A 302 -5.78 20.88 -8.80
C ASN A 302 -5.82 20.68 -7.29
N LYS A 303 -6.97 20.25 -6.76
CA LYS A 303 -7.09 19.94 -5.32
C LYS A 303 -6.17 18.78 -4.90
N ILE A 304 -6.06 17.73 -5.71
CA ILE A 304 -5.18 16.58 -5.43
C ILE A 304 -3.72 17.02 -5.47
N ILE A 305 -3.30 17.77 -6.48
CA ILE A 305 -1.94 18.30 -6.62
C ILE A 305 -1.60 19.18 -5.42
N ASN A 306 -2.46 20.15 -5.09
CA ASN A 306 -2.20 21.07 -3.98
C ASN A 306 -2.07 20.31 -2.64
N THR A 307 -3.03 19.46 -2.30
CA THR A 307 -3.01 18.73 -1.02
C THR A 307 -1.82 17.78 -0.90
N SER A 308 -1.48 17.06 -1.97
CA SER A 308 -0.34 16.14 -1.96
C SER A 308 0.99 16.89 -1.88
N LEU A 309 1.14 18.00 -2.62
CA LEU A 309 2.37 18.80 -2.61
C LEU A 309 2.59 19.46 -1.24
N THR A 310 1.54 20.08 -0.67
CA THR A 310 1.61 20.67 0.68
C THR A 310 2.03 19.66 1.73
N ILE A 311 1.41 18.48 1.75
CA ILE A 311 1.74 17.45 2.73
C ILE A 311 3.17 16.95 2.53
N THR A 312 3.61 16.78 1.28
CA THR A 312 4.99 16.38 0.97
C THR A 312 6.00 17.41 1.50
N ILE A 313 5.78 18.72 1.29
CA ILE A 313 6.68 19.76 1.78
C ILE A 313 6.76 19.75 3.31
N ILE A 314 5.63 19.71 4.00
CA ILE A 314 5.59 19.66 5.45
C ILE A 314 6.38 18.44 5.96
N LEU A 315 6.11 17.27 5.39
CA LEU A 315 6.76 16.03 5.80
C LEU A 315 8.27 15.99 5.49
N MET A 316 8.73 16.63 4.42
CA MET A 316 10.17 16.76 4.17
C MET A 316 10.87 17.52 5.31
N ILE A 317 10.25 18.58 5.78
CA ILE A 317 10.84 19.43 6.85
C ILE A 317 10.79 18.71 8.21
N ILE A 318 9.67 18.04 8.52
CA ILE A 318 9.51 17.35 9.82
C ILE A 318 10.00 15.91 9.80
N SER A 319 10.59 15.43 8.70
CA SER A 319 11.03 14.03 8.57
C SER A 319 12.08 13.62 9.58
N GLY A 320 13.06 14.50 9.89
CA GLY A 320 14.06 14.27 10.91
C GLY A 320 13.44 14.13 12.31
N PRO A 321 12.69 15.12 12.80
CA PRO A 321 11.91 14.98 14.04
C PRO A 321 11.01 13.75 14.11
N ILE A 322 10.31 13.39 13.03
CA ILE A 322 9.51 12.16 13.00
C ILE A 322 10.39 10.93 13.16
N ASN A 323 11.55 10.90 12.51
CA ASN A 323 12.45 9.76 12.59
C ASN A 323 13.00 9.57 14.02
N ILE A 324 13.37 10.64 14.69
CA ILE A 324 13.82 10.60 16.08
C ILE A 324 12.70 10.18 17.03
N THR A 325 11.50 10.76 16.89
CA THR A 325 10.35 10.43 17.77
C THR A 325 9.88 9.00 17.65
N LEU A 326 9.85 8.44 16.43
CA LEU A 326 9.32 7.09 16.21
C LEU A 326 10.39 6.01 16.38
N PHE A 327 11.64 6.30 15.98
CA PHE A 327 12.68 5.27 15.85
C PHE A 327 13.92 5.54 16.70
N ASN A 328 14.00 6.71 17.35
CA ASN A 328 15.19 7.14 18.09
C ASN A 328 16.48 6.96 17.26
N ASN A 329 16.41 7.33 15.98
CA ASN A 329 17.47 7.13 15.00
C ASN A 329 17.89 8.47 14.39
N ASP A 330 19.18 8.81 14.47
CA ASP A 330 19.73 10.04 13.91
C ASP A 330 19.77 10.01 12.37
N TYR A 331 19.82 8.81 11.77
CA TYR A 331 19.80 8.65 10.33
C TYR A 331 18.39 8.83 9.76
N ASN A 332 18.16 9.95 9.08
CA ASN A 332 16.85 10.29 8.52
C ASN A 332 16.54 9.53 7.23
N PHE A 333 16.16 8.25 7.37
CA PHE A 333 15.76 7.41 6.22
C PHE A 333 14.38 7.77 5.64
N ILE A 334 13.57 8.53 6.37
CA ILE A 334 12.22 8.93 5.90
C ILE A 334 12.35 10.02 4.82
N PHE A 335 13.30 10.94 4.95
CA PHE A 335 13.42 12.11 4.07
C PHE A 335 13.39 11.77 2.58
N GLY A 336 14.19 10.80 2.15
CA GLY A 336 14.25 10.39 0.75
C GLY A 336 12.98 9.73 0.21
N LEU A 337 12.14 9.18 1.10
CA LEU A 337 10.90 8.53 0.73
C LEU A 337 9.72 9.51 0.60
N VAL A 338 9.79 10.67 1.24
CA VAL A 338 8.68 11.64 1.28
C VAL A 338 8.21 12.08 -0.11
N PRO A 339 9.08 12.34 -1.12
CA PRO A 339 8.64 12.71 -2.46
C PRO A 339 7.72 11.67 -3.11
N LEU A 340 7.83 10.38 -2.74
CA LEU A 340 6.94 9.33 -3.23
C LEU A 340 5.47 9.63 -2.92
N ILE A 341 5.16 10.34 -1.83
CA ILE A 341 3.78 10.67 -1.46
C ILE A 341 3.11 11.48 -2.57
N PHE A 342 3.80 12.51 -3.06
CA PHE A 342 3.30 13.37 -4.12
C PHE A 342 3.07 12.59 -5.42
N PHE A 343 4.11 11.95 -5.93
CA PHE A 343 4.04 11.24 -7.20
C PHE A 343 3.08 10.05 -7.14
N TYR A 344 3.09 9.29 -6.05
CA TYR A 344 2.20 8.14 -5.88
C TYR A 344 0.72 8.56 -5.77
N THR A 345 0.43 9.69 -5.13
CA THR A 345 -0.93 10.21 -5.00
C THR A 345 -1.51 10.63 -6.35
N ILE A 346 -0.74 11.33 -7.16
CA ILE A 346 -1.15 11.73 -8.52
C ILE A 346 -1.30 10.49 -9.40
N TYR A 347 -0.33 9.59 -9.38
CA TYR A 347 -0.36 8.34 -10.12
C TYR A 347 -1.61 7.50 -9.79
N ASP A 348 -1.87 7.21 -8.51
CA ASP A 348 -3.05 6.45 -8.07
C ASP A 348 -4.35 7.11 -8.56
N SER A 349 -4.44 8.44 -8.50
CA SER A 349 -5.61 9.20 -8.96
C SER A 349 -5.83 9.06 -10.48
N ILE A 350 -4.77 9.24 -11.27
CA ILE A 350 -4.81 9.16 -12.72
C ILE A 350 -5.13 7.75 -13.19
N VAL A 351 -4.51 6.73 -12.58
CA VAL A 351 -4.80 5.32 -12.90
C VAL A 351 -6.26 5.00 -12.61
N ASN A 352 -6.78 5.41 -11.46
CA ASN A 352 -8.17 5.15 -11.08
C ASN A 352 -9.18 5.80 -12.03
N ILE A 353 -8.89 6.99 -12.56
CA ILE A 353 -9.75 7.65 -13.56
C ILE A 353 -9.62 6.93 -14.91
N ASN A 354 -8.40 6.57 -15.32
CA ASN A 354 -8.17 5.86 -16.58
C ASN A 354 -8.88 4.51 -16.64
N ILE A 355 -8.93 3.75 -15.53
CA ILE A 355 -9.63 2.46 -15.45
C ILE A 355 -11.12 2.59 -15.84
N ILE A 356 -11.70 3.78 -15.65
CA ILE A 356 -13.10 4.02 -15.98
C ILE A 356 -13.26 4.49 -17.42
N CYS A 357 -12.35 5.36 -17.87
CA CYS A 357 -12.50 6.09 -19.13
C CYS A 357 -11.93 5.33 -20.34
N ASN A 358 -10.91 4.49 -20.15
CA ASN A 358 -10.13 3.92 -21.24
C ASN A 358 -10.33 2.41 -21.42
N LYS A 359 -9.93 1.91 -22.61
CA LYS A 359 -9.86 0.49 -22.89
C LYS A 359 -8.78 -0.15 -22.01
N GLU A 360 -9.08 -1.31 -21.45
CA GLU A 360 -8.18 -2.05 -20.55
C GLU A 360 -6.78 -2.27 -21.11
N LYS A 361 -6.67 -2.57 -22.40
CA LYS A 361 -5.39 -2.82 -23.08
C LYS A 361 -4.45 -1.59 -22.97
N ASN A 362 -4.96 -0.39 -23.17
CA ASN A 362 -4.16 0.84 -23.08
C ASN A 362 -3.65 1.08 -21.66
N ILE A 363 -4.49 0.75 -20.65
CA ILE A 363 -4.10 0.91 -19.24
C ILE A 363 -2.98 -0.06 -18.88
N ILE A 364 -3.09 -1.31 -19.30
CA ILE A 364 -2.07 -2.33 -19.05
C ILE A 364 -0.73 -1.92 -19.68
N ILE A 365 -0.75 -1.43 -20.91
CA ILE A 365 0.46 -1.01 -21.63
C ILE A 365 1.19 0.10 -20.88
N PHE A 366 0.49 1.18 -20.49
CA PHE A 366 1.18 2.28 -19.80
C PHE A 366 1.70 1.89 -18.41
N LEU A 367 0.99 1.01 -17.69
CA LEU A 367 1.46 0.47 -16.42
C LEU A 367 2.73 -0.38 -16.60
N LEU A 368 2.78 -1.21 -17.62
CA LEU A 368 3.97 -2.00 -17.95
C LEU A 368 5.15 -1.13 -18.36
N ILE A 369 4.92 -0.08 -19.17
CA ILE A 369 5.98 0.87 -19.56
C ILE A 369 6.58 1.51 -18.29
N SER A 370 5.79 1.90 -17.32
CA SER A 370 6.28 2.49 -16.08
C SER A 370 7.17 1.53 -15.27
N LEU A 371 6.80 0.24 -15.21
CA LEU A 371 7.60 -0.77 -14.53
C LEU A 371 8.92 -1.04 -15.27
N ILE A 372 8.86 -1.16 -16.60
CA ILE A 372 10.06 -1.34 -17.46
C ILE A 372 11.01 -0.17 -17.25
N THR A 373 10.50 1.07 -17.26
CA THR A 373 11.33 2.26 -17.00
C THR A 373 12.04 2.17 -15.66
N LYS A 374 11.31 1.80 -14.59
CA LYS A 374 11.92 1.61 -13.28
C LYS A 374 13.07 0.61 -13.34
N ILE A 375 12.85 -0.56 -13.94
CA ILE A 375 13.87 -1.63 -14.03
C ILE A 375 15.11 -1.15 -14.75
N ILE A 376 14.95 -0.46 -15.89
CA ILE A 376 16.06 0.05 -16.69
C ILE A 376 16.91 1.06 -15.90
N PHE A 377 16.26 1.99 -15.18
CA PHE A 377 16.94 3.07 -14.47
C PHE A 377 17.36 2.71 -13.04
N GLU A 378 16.96 1.57 -12.49
CA GLU A 378 17.24 1.19 -11.10
C GLU A 378 18.76 1.14 -10.84
N VAL A 379 19.50 0.33 -11.57
CA VAL A 379 20.95 0.15 -11.38
C VAL A 379 21.74 1.43 -11.71
N PRO A 380 21.51 2.11 -12.86
CA PRO A 380 22.20 3.36 -13.18
C PRO A 380 22.03 4.44 -12.11
N LEU A 381 20.81 4.65 -11.60
CA LEU A 381 20.56 5.70 -10.62
C LEU A 381 21.10 5.35 -9.22
N ILE A 382 21.06 4.09 -8.80
CA ILE A 382 21.71 3.64 -7.57
C ILE A 382 23.21 3.95 -7.63
N ASN A 383 23.86 3.60 -8.75
CA ASN A 383 25.28 3.87 -8.94
C ASN A 383 25.61 5.36 -9.00
N SER A 384 24.75 6.17 -9.63
CA SER A 384 24.93 7.61 -9.68
C SER A 384 24.81 8.25 -8.31
N ALA A 385 23.79 7.88 -7.54
CA ALA A 385 23.60 8.35 -6.17
C ALA A 385 24.82 8.03 -5.28
N TYR A 386 25.31 6.80 -5.36
CA TYR A 386 26.48 6.36 -4.61
C TYR A 386 27.74 7.14 -4.99
N ARG A 387 28.00 7.36 -6.29
CA ARG A 387 29.15 8.13 -6.77
C ARG A 387 29.10 9.59 -6.36
N MET A 388 27.91 10.16 -6.20
CA MET A 388 27.70 11.53 -5.70
C MET A 388 27.82 11.65 -4.17
N GLY A 389 28.14 10.56 -3.47
CA GLY A 389 28.21 10.53 -2.00
C GLY A 389 26.86 10.44 -1.30
N TYR A 390 25.77 10.24 -2.05
CA TYR A 390 24.46 9.98 -1.47
C TYR A 390 24.28 8.50 -1.14
N THR A 391 23.38 8.24 -0.24
CA THR A 391 23.00 6.85 0.08
C THR A 391 22.32 6.17 -1.12
N ALA A 392 22.64 4.92 -1.38
CA ALA A 392 22.22 4.17 -2.55
C ALA A 392 20.68 4.10 -2.73
N TYR A 393 19.92 4.14 -1.64
CA TYR A 393 18.46 4.10 -1.72
C TYR A 393 17.83 5.32 -2.41
N PHE A 394 18.49 6.49 -2.39
CA PHE A 394 18.01 7.65 -3.14
C PHE A 394 17.92 7.36 -4.65
N GLY A 395 18.90 6.62 -5.18
CA GLY A 395 18.86 6.20 -6.57
C GLY A 395 17.69 5.26 -6.88
N SER A 396 17.41 4.31 -5.98
CA SER A 396 16.27 3.40 -6.11
C SER A 396 14.92 4.12 -5.98
N ILE A 397 14.83 5.12 -5.12
CA ILE A 397 13.63 5.96 -5.02
C ILE A 397 13.46 6.82 -6.28
N ALA A 398 14.55 7.40 -6.79
CA ALA A 398 14.54 8.19 -8.01
C ALA A 398 14.07 7.36 -9.22
N SER A 399 14.50 6.10 -9.36
CA SER A 399 14.01 5.21 -10.41
C SER A 399 12.51 4.93 -10.29
N THR A 400 12.01 4.78 -9.06
CA THR A 400 10.57 4.62 -8.79
C THR A 400 9.80 5.88 -9.19
N ILE A 401 10.30 7.06 -8.82
CA ILE A 401 9.69 8.35 -9.19
C ILE A 401 9.66 8.51 -10.71
N LEU A 402 10.75 8.19 -11.42
CA LEU A 402 10.77 8.23 -12.89
C LEU A 402 9.72 7.31 -13.52
N GLY A 403 9.58 6.09 -13.03
CA GLY A 403 8.53 5.17 -13.47
C GLY A 403 7.13 5.75 -13.24
N LEU A 404 6.88 6.37 -12.08
CA LEU A 404 5.62 7.02 -11.77
C LEU A 404 5.37 8.24 -12.65
N ILE A 405 6.37 9.09 -12.90
CA ILE A 405 6.26 10.28 -13.79
C ILE A 405 5.85 9.86 -15.19
N ILE A 406 6.52 8.86 -15.77
CA ILE A 406 6.18 8.37 -17.11
C ILE A 406 4.76 7.82 -17.16
N SER A 407 4.35 7.08 -16.14
CA SER A 407 2.97 6.59 -16.02
C SER A 407 1.97 7.75 -15.91
N ILE A 408 2.28 8.79 -15.13
CA ILE A 408 1.46 10.00 -15.00
C ILE A 408 1.29 10.68 -16.35
N ILE A 409 2.38 10.92 -17.07
CA ILE A 409 2.36 11.60 -18.38
C ILE A 409 1.52 10.81 -19.38
N ILE A 410 1.78 9.51 -19.55
CA ILE A 410 1.02 8.68 -20.49
C ILE A 410 -0.46 8.59 -20.05
N GLY A 411 -0.70 8.42 -18.75
CA GLY A 411 -2.07 8.37 -18.21
C GLY A 411 -2.84 9.66 -18.46
N ILE A 412 -2.22 10.83 -18.33
CA ILE A 412 -2.82 12.13 -18.65
C ILE A 412 -3.11 12.24 -20.16
N ILE A 413 -2.16 11.87 -21.02
CA ILE A 413 -2.35 11.89 -22.49
C ILE A 413 -3.54 11.00 -22.89
N LEU A 414 -3.68 9.82 -22.30
CA LEU A 414 -4.81 8.93 -22.57
C LEU A 414 -6.14 9.54 -22.10
N LEU A 415 -6.17 10.22 -20.95
CA LEU A 415 -7.36 10.86 -20.42
C LEU A 415 -7.77 12.06 -21.28
N THR A 416 -6.83 12.93 -21.61
CA THR A 416 -7.12 14.14 -22.42
C THR A 416 -7.66 13.79 -23.80
N ARG A 417 -7.07 12.80 -24.47
CA ARG A 417 -7.59 12.27 -25.74
C ARG A 417 -9.00 11.70 -25.61
N LYS A 418 -9.28 10.95 -24.53
CA LYS A 418 -10.57 10.30 -24.33
C LYS A 418 -11.67 11.27 -23.91
N LEU A 419 -11.37 12.19 -23.02
CA LEU A 419 -12.30 13.17 -22.47
C LEU A 419 -12.36 14.46 -23.28
N LYS A 420 -11.51 14.61 -24.31
CA LYS A 420 -11.40 15.84 -25.11
C LYS A 420 -11.18 17.08 -24.22
N ILE A 421 -10.33 16.95 -23.21
CA ILE A 421 -9.97 18.03 -22.27
C ILE A 421 -8.67 18.65 -22.77
N ASN A 422 -8.60 19.98 -22.79
CA ASN A 422 -7.37 20.70 -23.03
C ASN A 422 -6.67 20.98 -21.68
N LEU A 423 -5.45 20.48 -21.50
CA LEU A 423 -4.70 20.69 -20.25
C LEU A 423 -4.15 22.11 -20.13
N LEU A 424 -3.96 22.80 -21.27
CA LEU A 424 -3.45 24.17 -21.27
C LEU A 424 -4.40 25.14 -20.56
N ASP A 425 -5.71 24.84 -20.58
CA ASP A 425 -6.73 25.66 -19.91
C ASP A 425 -6.52 25.70 -18.38
N ASN A 426 -5.81 24.68 -17.82
CA ASN A 426 -5.54 24.56 -16.39
C ASN A 426 -4.09 24.92 -16.00
N PHE A 427 -3.24 25.26 -16.96
CA PHE A 427 -1.80 25.44 -16.72
C PHE A 427 -1.53 26.57 -15.71
N ASN A 428 -2.18 27.71 -15.85
CA ASN A 428 -2.03 28.83 -14.93
C ASN A 428 -2.46 28.49 -13.50
N SER A 429 -3.51 27.69 -13.34
CA SER A 429 -3.95 27.24 -12.02
C SER A 429 -2.93 26.32 -11.36
N ILE A 430 -2.29 25.43 -12.14
CA ILE A 430 -1.23 24.53 -11.64
C ILE A 430 0.01 25.34 -11.27
N LEU A 431 0.42 26.32 -12.08
CA LEU A 431 1.54 27.20 -11.76
C LEU A 431 1.29 27.98 -10.45
N ASN A 432 0.10 28.51 -10.25
CA ASN A 432 -0.26 29.18 -9.00
C ASN A 432 -0.17 28.26 -7.80
N ILE A 433 -0.61 27.00 -7.91
CA ILE A 433 -0.47 26.00 -6.85
C ILE A 433 1.00 25.73 -6.53
N ILE A 434 1.85 25.59 -7.54
CA ILE A 434 3.28 25.37 -7.37
C ILE A 434 3.91 26.57 -6.66
N TYR A 435 3.61 27.80 -7.13
CA TYR A 435 4.11 29.03 -6.54
C TYR A 435 3.73 29.18 -5.07
N GLU A 436 2.47 28.95 -4.72
CA GLU A 436 2.01 28.98 -3.32
C GLU A 436 2.72 27.98 -2.44
N ASN A 437 2.99 26.80 -2.96
CA ASN A 437 3.70 25.75 -2.21
C ASN A 437 5.21 26.04 -2.10
N ILE A 438 5.81 26.73 -3.08
CA ILE A 438 7.19 27.23 -2.97
C ILE A 438 7.28 28.27 -1.86
N ILE A 439 6.34 29.21 -1.78
CA ILE A 439 6.30 30.20 -0.69
C ILE A 439 6.19 29.50 0.67
N LEU A 440 5.30 28.53 0.80
CA LEU A 440 5.18 27.74 2.03
C LEU A 440 6.51 27.04 2.38
N CYS A 441 7.17 26.42 1.40
CA CYS A 441 8.47 25.80 1.58
C CYS A 441 9.52 26.80 2.09
N LEU A 442 9.61 27.98 1.47
CA LEU A 442 10.54 29.04 1.89
C LEU A 442 10.26 29.53 3.31
N ILE A 443 9.01 29.74 3.67
CA ILE A 443 8.63 30.13 5.04
C ILE A 443 9.09 29.07 6.03
N LEU A 444 8.77 27.81 5.79
CA LEU A 444 9.11 26.71 6.69
C LEU A 444 10.63 26.51 6.79
N THR A 445 11.37 26.62 5.68
CA THR A 445 12.85 26.52 5.69
C THR A 445 13.51 27.71 6.42
N LEU A 446 12.98 28.93 6.31
CA LEU A 446 13.46 30.05 7.08
C LEU A 446 13.30 29.81 8.59
N PHE A 447 12.18 29.26 9.02
CA PHE A 447 12.00 28.89 10.42
C PHE A 447 12.99 27.81 10.88
N THR A 448 13.36 26.83 10.00
CA THR A 448 14.40 25.85 10.36
C THR A 448 15.77 26.47 10.57
N LEU A 449 16.09 27.55 9.84
CA LEU A 449 17.37 28.26 9.99
C LEU A 449 17.41 29.13 11.26
N ILE A 450 16.26 29.72 11.63
CA ILE A 450 16.16 30.60 12.80
C ILE A 450 16.10 29.78 14.09
N ILE A 451 15.31 28.73 14.11
CA ILE A 451 15.10 27.87 15.27
C ILE A 451 16.12 26.74 15.22
N LYS A 452 17.30 26.98 15.77
CA LYS A 452 18.30 25.92 16.02
C LYS A 452 17.79 25.01 17.14
N VAL A 453 16.77 24.19 16.87
CA VAL A 453 16.27 23.26 17.86
C VAL A 453 17.21 22.06 17.92
N ASP A 454 17.69 21.75 19.12
CA ASP A 454 18.37 20.48 19.36
C ASP A 454 17.33 19.35 19.28
N THR A 455 17.25 18.72 18.11
CA THR A 455 16.30 17.64 17.84
C THR A 455 16.76 16.28 18.38
N LYS A 456 17.85 16.23 19.18
CA LYS A 456 18.36 14.96 19.72
C LYS A 456 17.43 14.30 20.73
N ASN A 457 16.52 15.08 21.34
CA ASN A 457 15.57 14.56 22.32
C ASN A 457 14.18 14.35 21.72
N ILE A 458 13.49 13.27 22.14
CA ILE A 458 12.14 12.94 21.69
C ILE A 458 11.15 14.10 21.99
N ILE A 459 11.24 14.70 23.16
CA ILE A 459 10.35 15.81 23.58
C ILE A 459 10.55 17.02 22.68
N SER A 460 11.81 17.44 22.43
CA SER A 460 12.09 18.55 21.53
C SER A 460 11.63 18.28 20.11
N SER A 461 11.79 17.05 19.62
CA SER A 461 11.31 16.63 18.30
C SER A 461 9.78 16.70 18.18
N ILE A 462 9.04 16.30 19.22
CA ILE A 462 7.58 16.43 19.25
C ILE A 462 7.15 17.91 19.21
N LEU A 463 7.80 18.76 19.99
CA LEU A 463 7.52 20.20 19.99
C LEU A 463 7.77 20.84 18.63
N VAL A 464 8.85 20.45 17.95
CA VAL A 464 9.16 20.89 16.59
C VAL A 464 8.07 20.48 15.60
N ILE A 465 7.60 19.23 15.65
CA ILE A 465 6.51 18.76 14.79
C ILE A 465 5.25 19.60 15.00
N ILE A 466 4.85 19.81 16.25
CA ILE A 466 3.67 20.63 16.59
C ILE A 466 3.82 22.05 16.06
N PHE A 467 5.02 22.66 16.25
CA PHE A 467 5.33 24.00 15.80
C PHE A 467 5.18 24.16 14.28
N TYR A 468 5.74 23.26 13.48
CA TYR A 468 5.62 23.34 12.02
C TYR A 468 4.20 23.12 11.51
N ILE A 469 3.43 22.25 12.16
CA ILE A 469 2.01 22.08 11.87
C ILE A 469 1.26 23.40 12.18
N PHE A 470 1.57 24.05 13.30
CA PHE A 470 0.96 25.32 13.69
C PHE A 470 1.27 26.44 12.70
N ILE A 471 2.55 26.62 12.28
CA ILE A 471 2.92 27.59 11.24
C ILE A 471 2.16 27.34 9.95
N THR A 472 2.03 26.09 9.54
CA THR A 472 1.29 25.74 8.32
C THR A 472 -0.18 26.13 8.44
N ILE A 473 -0.80 25.91 9.58
CA ILE A 473 -2.20 26.34 9.83
C ILE A 473 -2.31 27.86 9.74
N ILE A 474 -1.41 28.60 10.37
CA ILE A 474 -1.37 30.07 10.32
C ILE A 474 -1.23 30.55 8.86
N TYR A 475 -0.32 29.96 8.08
CA TYR A 475 -0.15 30.30 6.67
C TYR A 475 -1.46 30.16 5.88
N TYR A 476 -2.18 29.08 6.07
CA TYR A 476 -3.47 28.87 5.40
C TYR A 476 -4.58 29.81 5.88
N ILE A 477 -4.59 30.20 7.15
CA ILE A 477 -5.53 31.18 7.68
C ILE A 477 -5.26 32.54 7.06
N ILE A 478 -3.99 33.00 7.07
CA ILE A 478 -3.57 34.30 6.47
C ILE A 478 -3.90 34.29 4.98
N LYS A 479 -3.54 33.23 4.25
CA LYS A 479 -3.88 33.10 2.83
C LYS A 479 -5.36 33.26 2.58
N ARG A 480 -6.23 32.66 3.40
CA ARG A 480 -7.67 32.74 3.27
C ARG A 480 -8.23 34.15 3.52
N ILE A 481 -7.55 34.92 4.37
CA ILE A 481 -7.92 36.31 4.66
C ILE A 481 -7.49 37.23 3.51
N ILE A 482 -6.28 37.05 2.97
CA ILE A 482 -5.70 37.91 1.92
C ILE A 482 -6.34 37.66 0.55
N ILE A 483 -6.69 36.41 0.24
CA ILE A 483 -7.28 36.02 -1.05
C ILE A 483 -8.76 35.65 -0.81
N PRO A 484 -9.67 36.61 -0.89
CA PRO A 484 -11.09 36.33 -0.74
C PRO A 484 -11.60 35.39 -1.85
N LYS A 485 -12.58 34.54 -1.50
CA LYS A 485 -13.11 33.42 -2.28
C LYS A 485 -13.67 33.74 -3.68
N ASN A 486 -13.67 34.97 -4.12
CA ASN A 486 -14.29 35.35 -5.40
C ASN A 486 -13.50 34.96 -6.66
N ASN A 487 -12.31 34.36 -6.51
CA ASN A 487 -11.44 33.91 -7.60
C ASN A 487 -11.06 32.41 -7.56
N GLN A 488 -11.83 31.57 -6.87
CA GLN A 488 -11.59 30.13 -6.85
C GLN A 488 -12.68 29.33 -7.60
#